data_7bf2629d3cc65819b4be76f5aa7e2b0e
#
_entry.id   7bf2629d3cc65819b4be76f5aa7e2b0e
#
_cell.length_a   1.000
_cell.length_b   1.000
_cell.length_c   1.000
_cell.angle_alpha   90.00
_cell.angle_beta   90.00
_cell.angle_gamma   90.00
#
_symmetry.space_group_name_H-M   'P 1'
#
loop_
_entity.id
_entity.type
_entity.pdbx_description
1 polymer ?
#
loop_
_entity_poly.entity_id
_entity_poly.type
_entity_poly.pdbx_seq_one_letter_code
_entity_poly.pdbx_strand_id
1 'polypeptide(L)'
;MAIRIIEYQEQYTSQLVELILGIQVGEYELATSLEAQPDLLQIPEFYQVNNGNFWLALDGEKVVGTISLKIFSATQGALRKMFVADGYRGK
;
A
#
# COMPACT_ATOMS: atom_id res chain seq x y z
N MET A 1 -6.33 19.88 6.51
CA MET A 1 -5.86 18.74 5.68
C MET A 1 -7.01 17.76 5.52
N ALA A 2 -7.37 17.45 4.29
CA ALA A 2 -8.48 16.54 4.00
C ALA A 2 -7.91 15.25 3.37
N ILE A 3 -8.00 14.16 4.09
CA ILE A 3 -7.51 12.86 3.63
C ILE A 3 -8.67 12.07 3.06
N ARG A 4 -8.50 11.55 1.85
CA ARG A 4 -9.47 10.65 1.22
C ARG A 4 -8.91 9.24 1.22
N ILE A 5 -9.77 8.27 1.48
CA ILE A 5 -9.42 6.86 1.37
C ILE A 5 -10.11 6.32 0.11
N ILE A 6 -9.31 5.76 -0.78
CA ILE A 6 -9.85 5.17 -2.02
C ILE A 6 -9.29 3.77 -2.21
N GLU A 7 -9.98 2.98 -3.03
CA GLU A 7 -9.41 1.71 -3.48
C GLU A 7 -8.30 2.01 -4.48
N TYR A 8 -7.34 1.09 -4.57
CA TYR A 8 -6.21 1.23 -5.48
C TYR A 8 -6.67 1.51 -6.91
N GLN A 9 -5.97 2.44 -7.56
CA GLN A 9 -6.12 2.74 -8.98
C GLN A 9 -4.72 2.80 -9.59
N GLU A 10 -4.61 2.32 -10.82
CA GLU A 10 -3.33 2.16 -11.50
C GLU A 10 -2.51 3.45 -11.58
N GLN A 11 -3.17 4.59 -11.70
CA GLN A 11 -2.48 5.89 -11.81
C GLN A 11 -1.62 6.22 -10.60
N TYR A 12 -1.84 5.56 -9.47
CA TYR A 12 -1.09 5.83 -8.23
C TYR A 12 0.05 4.84 -7.99
N THR A 13 0.29 3.90 -8.91
CA THR A 13 1.29 2.85 -8.71
C THR A 13 2.68 3.41 -8.39
N SER A 14 3.16 4.36 -9.18
CA SER A 14 4.50 4.94 -8.95
C SER A 14 4.62 5.57 -7.57
N GLN A 15 3.59 6.29 -7.14
CA GLN A 15 3.62 6.96 -5.83
C GLN A 15 3.62 5.96 -4.69
N LEU A 16 2.78 4.93 -4.75
CA LEU A 16 2.71 3.96 -3.66
C LEU A 16 4.00 3.14 -3.56
N VAL A 17 4.61 2.80 -4.69
CA VAL A 17 5.89 2.09 -4.69
C VAL A 17 6.97 2.96 -4.04
N GLU A 18 7.06 4.23 -4.41
CA GLU A 18 8.01 5.15 -3.80
C GLU A 18 7.79 5.28 -2.30
N LEU A 19 6.54 5.39 -1.87
CA LEU A 19 6.21 5.52 -0.46
C LEU A 19 6.64 4.27 0.31
N ILE A 20 6.25 3.09 -0.17
CA ILE A 20 6.52 1.84 0.54
C ILE A 20 8.03 1.57 0.59
N LEU A 21 8.72 1.65 -0.54
CA LEU A 21 10.17 1.41 -0.57
C LEU A 21 10.91 2.48 0.22
N GLY A 22 10.46 3.73 0.17
CA GLY A 22 11.07 4.79 0.94
C GLY A 22 11.03 4.53 2.44
N ILE A 23 9.92 4.01 2.93
CA ILE A 23 9.79 3.65 4.35
C ILE A 23 10.61 2.40 4.66
N GLN A 24 10.48 1.35 3.86
CA GLN A 24 11.17 0.09 4.12
C GLN A 24 12.69 0.25 4.08
N VAL A 25 13.21 0.89 3.05
CA VAL A 25 14.66 1.04 2.88
C VAL A 25 15.18 2.23 3.66
N GLY A 26 14.47 3.36 3.60
CA GLY A 26 14.94 4.60 4.21
C GLY A 26 14.78 4.65 5.73
N GLU A 27 13.63 4.22 6.25
CA GLU A 27 13.36 4.32 7.69
C GLU A 27 13.73 3.03 8.44
N TYR A 28 13.40 1.87 7.87
CA TYR A 28 13.64 0.59 8.54
C TYR A 28 14.94 -0.07 8.12
N GLU A 29 15.65 0.51 7.14
CA GLU A 29 16.92 0.00 6.64
C GLU A 29 16.83 -1.46 6.18
N LEU A 30 15.70 -1.84 5.62
CA LEU A 30 15.49 -3.19 5.10
C LEU A 30 16.20 -3.36 3.76
N ALA A 31 16.86 -4.49 3.57
CA ALA A 31 17.49 -4.84 2.30
C ALA A 31 16.43 -5.44 1.37
N THR A 32 15.62 -4.57 0.77
CA THR A 32 14.54 -4.99 -0.13
C THR A 32 14.49 -4.11 -1.37
N SER A 33 13.69 -4.52 -2.33
CA SER A 33 13.55 -3.82 -3.60
C SER A 33 12.18 -4.11 -4.19
N LEU A 34 11.84 -3.46 -5.30
CA LEU A 34 10.60 -3.75 -6.01
C LEU A 34 10.61 -5.17 -6.57
N GLU A 35 11.77 -5.67 -7.03
CA GLU A 35 11.89 -7.03 -7.55
C GLU A 35 11.57 -8.07 -6.48
N ALA A 36 11.85 -7.77 -5.22
CA ALA A 36 11.53 -8.66 -4.11
C ALA A 36 10.05 -8.59 -3.71
N GLN A 37 9.30 -7.64 -4.25
CA GLN A 37 7.90 -7.40 -3.93
C GLN A 37 7.06 -7.27 -5.20
N PRO A 38 6.98 -8.32 -6.04
CA PRO A 38 6.24 -8.23 -7.31
C PRO A 38 4.75 -7.98 -7.13
N ASP A 39 4.20 -8.26 -5.94
CA ASP A 39 2.81 -7.95 -5.63
C ASP A 39 2.47 -6.47 -5.82
N LEU A 40 3.45 -5.57 -5.65
CA LEU A 40 3.22 -4.14 -5.82
C LEU A 40 2.97 -3.72 -7.27
N LEU A 41 3.35 -4.56 -8.22
CA LEU A 41 3.06 -4.32 -9.64
C LEU A 41 1.88 -5.16 -10.14
N GLN A 42 1.25 -5.93 -9.26
CA GLN A 42 0.14 -6.82 -9.59
C GLN A 42 -0.99 -6.67 -8.56
N ILE A 43 -1.24 -5.43 -8.13
CA ILE A 43 -2.20 -5.18 -7.05
C ILE A 43 -3.60 -5.72 -7.35
N PRO A 44 -4.19 -5.50 -8.55
CA PRO A 44 -5.51 -6.08 -8.82
C PRO A 44 -5.53 -7.60 -8.74
N GLU A 45 -4.52 -8.25 -9.30
CA GLU A 45 -4.47 -9.70 -9.39
C GLU A 45 -4.10 -10.35 -8.05
N PHE A 46 -3.31 -9.65 -7.23
CA PHE A 46 -2.83 -10.20 -5.96
C PHE A 46 -3.75 -9.86 -4.79
N TYR A 47 -4.23 -8.62 -4.72
CA TYR A 47 -5.00 -8.14 -3.56
C TYR A 47 -6.48 -7.97 -3.83
N GLN A 48 -6.87 -7.48 -5.01
CA GLN A 48 -8.25 -7.14 -5.31
C GLN A 48 -9.02 -8.33 -5.86
N VAL A 49 -8.80 -9.51 -5.26
CA VAL A 49 -9.46 -10.77 -5.62
C VAL A 49 -9.93 -11.44 -4.35
N ASN A 50 -10.89 -12.33 -4.45
CA ASN A 50 -11.40 -13.14 -3.34
C ASN A 50 -11.84 -12.31 -2.12
N ASN A 51 -12.42 -11.13 -2.38
CA ASN A 51 -12.89 -10.19 -1.36
C ASN A 51 -11.75 -9.45 -0.62
N GLY A 52 -10.51 -9.57 -1.08
CA GLY A 52 -9.43 -8.74 -0.60
C GLY A 52 -9.43 -7.40 -1.31
N ASN A 53 -8.57 -6.49 -0.90
CA ASN A 53 -8.45 -5.19 -1.55
C ASN A 53 -7.14 -4.49 -1.15
N PHE A 54 -6.92 -3.35 -1.77
CA PHE A 54 -5.78 -2.49 -1.48
C PHE A 54 -6.30 -1.05 -1.50
N TRP A 55 -6.08 -0.32 -0.40
CA TRP A 55 -6.57 1.05 -0.25
C TRP A 55 -5.43 2.04 -0.16
N LEU A 56 -5.70 3.25 -0.61
CA LEU A 56 -4.76 4.36 -0.56
C LEU A 56 -5.38 5.50 0.23
N ALA A 57 -4.55 6.19 1.02
CA ALA A 57 -4.91 7.45 1.63
C ALA A 57 -4.27 8.56 0.82
N LEU A 58 -5.07 9.52 0.40
CA LEU A 58 -4.63 10.62 -0.45
C LEU A 58 -4.78 11.95 0.27
N ASP A 59 -3.75 12.78 0.17
CA ASP A 59 -3.83 14.20 0.50
C ASP A 59 -3.81 14.93 -0.84
N GLY A 60 -5.01 15.39 -1.30
CA GLY A 60 -5.17 15.81 -2.68
C GLY A 60 -4.92 14.64 -3.62
N GLU A 61 -3.93 14.75 -4.48
CA GLU A 61 -3.54 13.68 -5.40
C GLU A 61 -2.26 12.97 -4.94
N LYS A 62 -1.79 13.26 -3.72
CA LYS A 62 -0.57 12.66 -3.19
C LYS A 62 -0.91 11.44 -2.34
N VAL A 63 -0.28 10.31 -2.63
CA VAL A 63 -0.43 9.10 -1.80
C VAL A 63 0.38 9.27 -0.53
N VAL A 64 -0.30 9.24 0.62
CA VAL A 64 0.33 9.41 1.93
C VAL A 64 0.17 8.19 2.82
N GLY A 65 -0.58 7.19 2.38
CA GLY A 65 -0.72 5.94 3.14
C GLY A 65 -1.23 4.81 2.27
N THR A 66 -0.94 3.59 2.70
CA THR A 66 -1.41 2.37 2.05
C THR A 66 -1.82 1.35 3.09
N ILE A 67 -2.78 0.49 2.75
CA ILE A 67 -3.13 -0.70 3.51
C ILE A 67 -3.76 -1.71 2.57
N SER A 68 -3.52 -2.99 2.80
CA SER A 68 -4.12 -4.04 1.98
C SER A 68 -4.67 -5.17 2.83
N LEU A 69 -5.64 -5.89 2.27
CA LEU A 69 -6.20 -7.09 2.85
C LEU A 69 -6.02 -8.22 1.86
N LYS A 70 -5.23 -9.22 2.24
CA LYS A 70 -5.03 -10.44 1.44
C LYS A 70 -5.88 -11.55 2.05
N ILE A 71 -6.79 -12.11 1.27
CA ILE A 71 -7.66 -13.20 1.71
C ILE A 71 -7.03 -14.52 1.29
N PHE A 72 -6.80 -15.40 2.26
CA PHE A 72 -6.21 -16.73 2.04
C PHE A 72 -7.25 -17.82 1.95
N SER A 73 -8.37 -17.68 2.65
CA SER A 73 -9.45 -18.66 2.67
C SER A 73 -10.75 -17.98 3.09
N ALA A 74 -11.83 -18.75 3.19
CA ALA A 74 -13.12 -18.22 3.64
C ALA A 74 -13.08 -17.66 5.07
N THR A 75 -12.10 -18.06 5.88
CA THR A 75 -12.00 -17.67 7.28
C THR A 75 -10.72 -16.97 7.66
N GLN A 76 -9.78 -16.80 6.74
CA GLN A 76 -8.48 -16.22 7.05
C GLN A 76 -8.09 -15.12 6.07
N GLY A 77 -7.64 -14.00 6.62
CA GLY A 77 -7.09 -12.91 5.85
C GLY A 77 -5.99 -12.23 6.65
N ALA A 78 -5.18 -11.42 5.98
CA ALA A 78 -4.09 -10.68 6.64
C ALA A 78 -4.03 -9.27 6.11
N LEU A 79 -3.83 -8.31 7.02
CA LEU A 79 -3.52 -6.93 6.64
C LEU A 79 -2.04 -6.87 6.27
N ARG A 80 -1.73 -6.27 5.13
CA ARG A 80 -0.38 -6.20 4.61
C ARG A 80 -0.12 -4.81 4.03
N LYS A 81 1.17 -4.49 3.83
CA LYS A 81 1.58 -3.25 3.19
C LYS A 81 0.93 -2.03 3.82
N MET A 82 0.87 -1.99 5.16
CA MET A 82 0.32 -0.85 5.88
C MET A 82 1.43 0.15 6.17
N PHE A 83 1.45 1.25 5.43
CA PHE A 83 2.48 2.28 5.55
C PHE A 83 1.84 3.66 5.54
N VAL A 84 2.42 4.57 6.31
CA VAL A 84 1.96 5.96 6.38
C VAL A 84 3.17 6.87 6.27
N ALA A 85 3.09 7.87 5.40
CA ALA A 85 4.18 8.83 5.20
C ALA A 85 4.48 9.61 6.48
N ASP A 86 5.75 9.95 6.68
CA ASP A 86 6.15 10.81 7.79
C ASP A 86 5.41 12.15 7.67
N GLY A 87 4.99 12.69 8.81
CA GLY A 87 4.18 13.89 8.82
C GLY A 87 2.68 13.63 8.83
N TYR A 88 2.24 12.41 8.51
CA TYR A 88 0.84 12.03 8.53
C TYR A 88 0.50 11.00 9.61
N ARG A 89 1.53 10.50 10.29
CA ARG A 89 1.34 9.49 11.35
C ARG A 89 0.71 10.12 12.58
N GLY A 90 -0.20 9.40 13.19
CA GLY A 90 -0.90 9.89 14.38
C GLY A 90 -2.02 10.87 14.08
N LYS A 91 -2.44 10.98 12.84
CA LYS A 91 -3.50 11.88 12.41
C LYS A 91 -4.86 11.19 12.35
#